data_01975c00c8c3884e15db9450e453b6cd
#
_entry.id   01975c00c8c3884e15db9450e453b6cd
#
_cell.length_a   1.000
_cell.length_b   1.000
_cell.length_c   1.000
_cell.angle_alpha   90.00
_cell.angle_beta   90.00
_cell.angle_gamma   90.00
#
_symmetry.space_group_name_H-M   'P 1'
#
loop_
_entity.id
_entity.type
_entity.pdbx_description
1 polymer ?
#
loop_
_entity_poly.entity_id
_entity_poly.type
_entity_poly.pdbx_seq_one_letter_code
_entity_poly.pdbx_strand_id
1 'polypeptide(L)'
;MKLKQAPLLELNFFAEKTEIFSNSDRHIARKSERITTMQPRLDSKDLRILRMIQDDCRLATREISAKVGLPITTVFARIKRMEKVGIIKGYHAVLDAAKLNCSTTAFVLASFAYQRDGDKTLSQRQVAKEVAQFPEVQEVHIISGDWDIMIKVRASDVESVGKFVVDKLRLVKGIEKTLTCLVFESQKETTSIPLWPPQA
;
A
#
# COMPACT_ATOMS: atom_id res chain seq x y z
N MET A 1 -12.30 -52.78 3.79
CA MET A 1 -12.75 -51.40 3.46
C MET A 1 -11.58 -50.70 2.78
N LYS A 2 -11.62 -50.58 1.43
CA LYS A 2 -10.49 -50.14 0.62
C LYS A 2 -10.49 -48.61 0.54
N LEU A 3 -9.42 -47.94 1.00
CA LEU A 3 -9.15 -46.53 0.78
C LEU A 3 -8.80 -46.33 -0.70
N LYS A 4 -9.60 -45.53 -1.41
CA LYS A 4 -9.33 -45.10 -2.77
C LYS A 4 -8.25 -44.00 -2.74
N GLN A 5 -7.16 -44.24 -3.41
CA GLN A 5 -6.13 -43.22 -3.75
C GLN A 5 -6.73 -42.20 -4.71
N ALA A 6 -6.59 -40.90 -4.39
CA ALA A 6 -6.87 -39.81 -5.31
C ALA A 6 -5.75 -39.67 -6.36
N PRO A 7 -6.05 -39.24 -7.60
CA PRO A 7 -5.06 -39.23 -8.67
C PRO A 7 -4.08 -38.05 -8.59
N LEU A 8 -2.82 -38.37 -8.88
CA LEU A 8 -1.63 -37.53 -8.97
C LEU A 8 -1.62 -36.49 -10.13
N LEU A 9 -2.73 -35.92 -10.49
CA LEU A 9 -2.85 -35.03 -11.66
C LEU A 9 -2.84 -33.53 -11.36
N GLU A 10 -2.84 -33.10 -10.09
CA GLU A 10 -2.83 -31.67 -9.75
C GLU A 10 -1.45 -31.06 -9.48
N LEU A 11 -0.39 -31.85 -9.41
CA LEU A 11 0.96 -31.35 -9.12
C LEU A 11 1.72 -30.82 -10.35
N ASN A 12 1.26 -31.08 -11.58
CA ASN A 12 1.92 -30.61 -12.79
C ASN A 12 1.46 -29.20 -13.25
N PHE A 13 0.36 -28.68 -12.73
CA PHE A 13 -0.12 -27.35 -13.13
C PHE A 13 0.68 -26.19 -12.52
N PHE A 14 1.39 -26.44 -11.43
CA PHE A 14 2.26 -25.43 -10.78
C PHE A 14 3.70 -25.38 -11.35
N ALA A 15 4.16 -26.46 -11.98
CA ALA A 15 5.54 -26.54 -12.49
C ALA A 15 5.73 -25.80 -13.84
N GLU A 16 4.70 -25.68 -14.66
CA GLU A 16 4.80 -25.02 -15.96
C GLU A 16 4.73 -23.48 -15.91
N LYS A 17 4.31 -22.88 -14.79
CA LYS A 17 4.30 -21.42 -14.65
C LYS A 17 5.62 -20.82 -14.14
N THR A 18 6.61 -21.63 -13.83
CA THR A 18 7.90 -21.15 -13.29
C THR A 18 8.97 -20.84 -14.34
N GLU A 19 8.75 -21.11 -15.62
CA GLU A 19 9.74 -20.87 -16.69
C GLU A 19 9.55 -19.56 -17.48
N ILE A 20 8.59 -18.70 -17.13
CA ILE A 20 8.37 -17.43 -17.83
C ILE A 20 9.02 -16.25 -17.08
N PHE A 21 10.05 -16.47 -16.29
CA PHE A 21 10.91 -15.36 -15.86
C PHE A 21 11.97 -15.09 -16.93
N SER A 22 11.67 -14.13 -17.79
CA SER A 22 12.58 -13.69 -18.85
C SER A 22 13.87 -13.11 -18.27
N ASN A 23 14.95 -13.07 -19.08
CA ASN A 23 16.22 -12.44 -18.73
C ASN A 23 16.08 -10.97 -18.25
N SER A 24 14.97 -10.31 -18.61
CA SER A 24 14.60 -8.96 -18.15
C SER A 24 14.29 -8.92 -16.66
N ASP A 25 13.63 -9.94 -16.11
CA ASP A 25 13.25 -9.98 -14.69
C ASP A 25 14.45 -10.25 -13.78
N ARG A 26 15.44 -11.01 -14.27
CA ARG A 26 16.74 -11.18 -13.59
C ARG A 26 17.56 -9.89 -13.54
N HIS A 27 17.41 -9.03 -14.56
CA HIS A 27 18.08 -7.72 -14.58
C HIS A 27 17.42 -6.72 -13.61
N ILE A 28 16.08 -6.80 -13.45
CA ILE A 28 15.33 -6.01 -12.47
C ILE A 28 15.63 -6.47 -11.05
N ALA A 29 15.70 -7.78 -10.81
CA ALA A 29 16.11 -8.34 -9.52
C ALA A 29 17.54 -7.93 -9.12
N ARG A 30 18.50 -8.04 -10.05
CA ARG A 30 19.91 -7.59 -9.83
C ARG A 30 20.04 -6.07 -9.67
N LYS A 31 19.15 -5.27 -10.27
CA LYS A 31 19.13 -3.83 -10.08
C LYS A 31 18.46 -3.45 -8.75
N SER A 32 17.52 -4.26 -8.27
CA SER A 32 16.94 -4.14 -6.92
C SER A 32 17.98 -4.45 -5.82
N GLU A 33 18.85 -5.44 -6.03
CA GLU A 33 19.93 -5.78 -5.08
C GLU A 33 21.04 -4.71 -5.00
N ARG A 34 21.20 -3.86 -6.02
CA ARG A 34 22.19 -2.76 -6.02
C ARG A 34 21.66 -1.45 -5.43
N ILE A 35 20.37 -1.33 -5.17
CA ILE A 35 19.81 -0.31 -4.32
C ILE A 35 19.75 -0.87 -2.89
N THR A 36 20.89 -1.28 -2.36
CA THR A 36 21.13 -1.19 -0.93
C THR A 36 21.23 0.31 -0.64
N THR A 37 20.11 1.02 -0.69
CA THR A 37 19.95 2.27 0.01
C THR A 37 20.37 1.96 1.43
N MET A 38 21.50 2.53 1.88
CA MET A 38 21.92 2.47 3.28
C MET A 38 20.71 2.89 4.08
N GLN A 39 19.98 1.90 4.59
CA GLN A 39 18.83 2.18 5.45
C GLN A 39 19.41 2.98 6.62
N PRO A 40 18.93 4.19 6.87
CA PRO A 40 19.46 5.01 7.94
C PRO A 40 19.33 4.20 9.22
N ARG A 41 20.47 3.91 9.86
CA ARG A 41 20.50 3.15 11.12
C ARG A 41 19.70 3.93 12.17
N LEU A 42 18.57 3.36 12.57
CA LEU A 42 17.76 3.85 13.66
C LEU A 42 18.20 3.14 14.94
N ASP A 43 18.45 3.90 16.00
CA ASP A 43 18.69 3.36 17.32
C ASP A 43 17.37 3.18 18.12
N SER A 44 17.44 2.59 19.28
CA SER A 44 16.28 2.37 20.15
C SER A 44 15.61 3.69 20.58
N LYS A 45 16.34 4.78 20.68
CA LYS A 45 15.82 6.10 21.00
C LYS A 45 15.05 6.70 19.82
N ASP A 46 15.55 6.52 18.59
CA ASP A 46 14.83 6.92 17.37
C ASP A 46 13.50 6.18 17.27
N LEU A 47 13.47 4.87 17.51
CA LEU A 47 12.24 4.08 17.46
C LEU A 47 11.23 4.52 18.54
N ARG A 48 11.70 4.88 19.74
CA ARG A 48 10.83 5.42 20.79
C ARG A 48 10.22 6.76 20.38
N ILE A 49 11.01 7.66 19.79
CA ILE A 49 10.53 8.94 19.25
C ILE A 49 9.48 8.70 18.17
N LEU A 50 9.75 7.80 17.23
CA LEU A 50 8.81 7.49 16.13
C LEU A 50 7.48 6.91 16.64
N ARG A 51 7.50 6.01 17.64
CA ARG A 51 6.28 5.49 18.26
C ARG A 51 5.42 6.62 18.80
N MET A 52 6.02 7.52 19.58
CA MET A 52 5.30 8.64 20.17
C MET A 52 4.69 9.57 19.11
N ILE A 53 5.43 9.85 18.03
CA ILE A 53 4.95 10.68 16.93
C ILE A 53 3.84 9.97 16.12
N GLN A 54 3.89 8.64 15.97
CA GLN A 54 2.81 7.89 15.33
C GLN A 54 1.52 7.91 16.17
N ASP A 55 1.65 7.89 17.51
CA ASP A 55 0.51 7.89 18.42
C ASP A 55 -0.12 9.30 18.51
N ASP A 56 0.70 10.33 18.65
CA ASP A 56 0.28 11.73 18.61
C ASP A 56 1.38 12.63 18.02
N CYS A 57 1.18 13.04 16.78
CA CYS A 57 2.13 13.92 16.08
C CYS A 57 2.14 15.37 16.61
N ARG A 58 1.22 15.76 17.52
CA ARG A 58 1.16 17.09 18.13
C ARG A 58 1.97 17.19 19.41
N LEU A 59 2.52 16.08 19.91
CA LEU A 59 3.35 16.11 21.10
C LEU A 59 4.48 17.12 20.98
N ALA A 60 4.60 17.99 21.98
CA ALA A 60 5.70 18.94 22.02
C ALA A 60 7.05 18.20 22.17
N THR A 61 8.08 18.70 21.51
CA THR A 61 9.44 18.12 21.59
C THR A 61 9.93 17.99 23.03
N ARG A 62 9.49 18.88 23.94
CA ARG A 62 9.79 18.83 25.36
C ARG A 62 9.21 17.58 26.03
N GLU A 63 7.99 17.20 25.69
CA GLU A 63 7.32 16.00 26.23
C GLU A 63 8.00 14.72 25.75
N ILE A 64 8.35 14.69 24.45
CA ILE A 64 9.12 13.60 23.88
C ILE A 64 10.48 13.47 24.57
N SER A 65 11.15 14.60 24.78
CA SER A 65 12.44 14.71 25.48
C SER A 65 12.39 14.08 26.89
N ALA A 66 11.39 14.45 27.67
CA ALA A 66 11.19 13.91 29.01
C ALA A 66 10.98 12.39 29.01
N LYS A 67 10.15 11.87 28.07
CA LYS A 67 9.82 10.44 27.99
C LYS A 67 10.97 9.59 27.43
N VAL A 68 11.78 10.13 26.51
CA VAL A 68 12.91 9.40 25.89
C VAL A 68 14.19 9.53 26.72
N GLY A 69 14.27 10.52 27.60
CA GLY A 69 15.45 10.81 28.43
C GLY A 69 16.61 11.36 27.59
N LEU A 70 16.33 12.31 26.71
CA LEU A 70 17.31 13.00 25.87
C LEU A 70 17.09 14.52 25.95
N PRO A 71 18.15 15.36 25.78
CA PRO A 71 17.99 16.81 25.67
C PRO A 71 17.03 17.19 24.53
N ILE A 72 16.25 18.26 24.69
CA ILE A 72 15.27 18.75 23.72
C ILE A 72 15.92 18.99 22.36
N THR A 73 17.10 19.60 22.32
CA THR A 73 17.88 19.87 21.10
C THR A 73 18.26 18.58 20.36
N THR A 74 18.62 17.54 21.12
CA THR A 74 18.94 16.22 20.55
C THR A 74 17.70 15.55 19.95
N VAL A 75 16.55 15.60 20.63
CA VAL A 75 15.29 15.06 20.09
C VAL A 75 14.89 15.81 18.82
N PHE A 76 14.95 17.13 18.83
CA PHE A 76 14.67 17.96 17.66
C PHE A 76 15.58 17.60 16.48
N ALA A 77 16.89 17.51 16.70
CA ALA A 77 17.84 17.15 15.65
C ALA A 77 17.58 15.74 15.08
N ARG A 78 17.19 14.76 15.93
CA ARG A 78 16.82 13.41 15.49
C ARG A 78 15.56 13.41 14.63
N ILE A 79 14.52 14.12 15.02
CA ILE A 79 13.28 14.26 14.24
C ILE A 79 13.62 14.88 12.87
N LYS A 80 14.36 16.00 12.86
CA LYS A 80 14.77 16.64 11.61
C LYS A 80 15.60 15.74 10.69
N ARG A 81 16.48 14.93 11.27
CA ARG A 81 17.22 13.92 10.52
C ARG A 81 16.28 12.91 9.88
N MET A 82 15.29 12.37 10.63
CA MET A 82 14.34 11.39 10.15
C MET A 82 13.39 11.94 9.08
N GLU A 83 13.01 13.21 9.18
CA GLU A 83 12.30 13.94 8.12
C GLU A 83 13.17 14.06 6.85
N LYS A 84 14.41 14.52 7.00
CA LYS A 84 15.34 14.73 5.87
C LYS A 84 15.65 13.46 5.09
N VAL A 85 15.77 12.32 5.78
CA VAL A 85 16.02 11.03 5.11
C VAL A 85 14.73 10.30 4.70
N GLY A 86 13.55 10.92 4.87
CA GLY A 86 12.27 10.42 4.40
C GLY A 86 11.67 9.27 5.21
N ILE A 87 12.17 9.00 6.44
CA ILE A 87 11.53 8.07 7.38
C ILE A 87 10.19 8.66 7.82
N ILE A 88 10.18 9.91 8.23
CA ILE A 88 8.96 10.67 8.47
C ILE A 88 8.61 11.37 7.15
N LYS A 89 7.55 10.89 6.49
CA LYS A 89 7.09 11.42 5.21
C LYS A 89 6.18 12.63 5.36
N GLY A 90 5.53 12.77 6.51
CA GLY A 90 4.60 13.85 6.79
C GLY A 90 3.84 13.62 8.08
N TYR A 91 2.99 14.56 8.41
CA TYR A 91 2.10 14.55 9.57
C TYR A 91 0.67 14.78 9.10
N HIS A 92 -0.24 13.89 9.46
CA HIS A 92 -1.62 13.95 9.01
C HIS A 92 -2.59 13.87 10.19
N ALA A 93 -3.67 14.63 10.11
CA ALA A 93 -4.78 14.46 11.04
C ALA A 93 -5.56 13.20 10.68
N VAL A 94 -5.93 12.41 11.66
CA VAL A 94 -6.89 11.31 11.51
C VAL A 94 -8.29 11.91 11.63
N LEU A 95 -9.08 11.81 10.56
CA LEU A 95 -10.41 12.40 10.49
C LEU A 95 -11.48 11.32 10.65
N ASP A 96 -12.59 11.69 11.29
CA ASP A 96 -13.77 10.85 11.37
C ASP A 96 -14.55 10.97 10.05
N ALA A 97 -14.42 9.94 9.22
CA ALA A 97 -15.02 9.92 7.91
C ALA A 97 -16.57 9.94 7.94
N ALA A 98 -17.19 9.35 8.97
CA ALA A 98 -18.63 9.34 9.12
C ALA A 98 -19.16 10.77 9.35
N LYS A 99 -18.46 11.58 10.15
CA LYS A 99 -18.80 12.98 10.39
C LYS A 99 -18.57 13.89 9.19
N LEU A 100 -17.80 13.43 8.22
CA LEU A 100 -17.50 14.16 6.99
C LEU A 100 -18.29 13.65 5.77
N ASN A 101 -19.36 12.88 6.03
CA ASN A 101 -20.20 12.29 4.98
C ASN A 101 -19.40 11.44 3.97
N CYS A 102 -18.39 10.70 4.46
CA CYS A 102 -17.54 9.80 3.69
C CYS A 102 -17.49 8.41 4.35
N SER A 103 -18.65 7.91 4.81
CA SER A 103 -18.74 6.72 5.66
C SER A 103 -18.58 5.39 4.92
N THR A 104 -18.82 5.39 3.60
CA THR A 104 -18.80 4.16 2.81
C THR A 104 -17.39 3.87 2.29
N THR A 105 -16.86 2.72 2.67
CA THR A 105 -15.58 2.20 2.17
C THR A 105 -15.82 1.02 1.24
N ALA A 106 -15.11 0.95 0.15
CA ALA A 106 -15.09 -0.20 -0.74
C ALA A 106 -13.68 -0.55 -1.18
N PHE A 107 -13.43 -1.85 -1.39
CA PHE A 107 -12.27 -2.33 -2.12
C PHE A 107 -12.72 -2.75 -3.51
N VAL A 108 -12.14 -2.13 -4.53
CA VAL A 108 -12.41 -2.47 -5.92
C VAL A 108 -11.20 -3.21 -6.45
N LEU A 109 -11.41 -4.46 -6.87
CA LEU A 109 -10.43 -5.27 -7.55
C LEU A 109 -10.63 -5.09 -9.05
N ALA A 110 -9.56 -4.86 -9.80
CA ALA A 110 -9.62 -4.66 -11.24
C ALA A 110 -8.63 -5.57 -11.96
N SER A 111 -9.06 -6.14 -13.09
CA SER A 111 -8.16 -6.80 -14.03
C SER A 111 -7.63 -5.80 -15.05
N PHE A 112 -6.40 -6.03 -15.48
CA PHE A 112 -5.72 -5.19 -16.47
C PHE A 112 -5.58 -5.93 -17.81
N ALA A 113 -6.11 -5.34 -18.87
CA ALA A 113 -5.89 -5.84 -20.23
C ALA A 113 -4.69 -5.14 -20.87
N TYR A 114 -3.71 -5.94 -21.30
CA TYR A 114 -2.58 -5.45 -22.07
C TYR A 114 -3.06 -5.06 -23.48
N GLN A 115 -3.47 -3.81 -23.64
CA GLN A 115 -3.86 -3.26 -24.95
C GLN A 115 -2.67 -2.50 -25.56
N ARG A 116 -2.53 -2.61 -26.89
CA ARG A 116 -1.64 -1.72 -27.64
C ARG A 116 -2.45 -0.49 -28.05
N ASP A 117 -1.96 0.69 -27.69
CA ASP A 117 -2.47 1.97 -28.18
C ASP A 117 -1.47 2.49 -29.24
N GLY A 118 -1.67 2.08 -30.50
CA GLY A 118 -0.69 2.25 -31.56
C GLY A 118 0.58 1.44 -31.30
N ASP A 119 1.75 2.09 -31.35
CA ASP A 119 3.06 1.46 -31.08
C ASP A 119 3.39 1.37 -29.57
N LYS A 120 2.57 1.93 -28.69
CA LYS A 120 2.81 1.93 -27.25
C LYS A 120 2.00 0.84 -26.56
N THR A 121 2.68 -0.02 -25.82
CA THR A 121 2.02 -0.96 -24.91
C THR A 121 1.57 -0.20 -23.67
N LEU A 122 0.27 -0.31 -23.34
CA LEU A 122 -0.27 0.27 -22.12
C LEU A 122 0.40 -0.36 -20.90
N SER A 123 0.86 0.48 -19.97
CA SER A 123 1.53 0.01 -18.76
C SER A 123 0.57 -0.02 -17.58
N GLN A 124 0.44 -1.18 -16.92
CA GLN A 124 -0.31 -1.33 -15.67
C GLN A 124 0.05 -0.27 -14.62
N ARG A 125 1.34 0.13 -14.56
CA ARG A 125 1.79 1.18 -13.66
C ARG A 125 1.26 2.58 -14.02
N GLN A 126 1.07 2.85 -15.30
CA GLN A 126 0.47 4.11 -15.76
C GLN A 126 -1.01 4.16 -15.41
N VAL A 127 -1.73 3.06 -15.64
CA VAL A 127 -3.14 2.93 -15.25
C VAL A 127 -3.33 3.09 -13.75
N ALA A 128 -2.50 2.41 -12.94
CA ALA A 128 -2.55 2.55 -11.49
C ALA A 128 -2.29 4.00 -11.02
N LYS A 129 -1.37 4.73 -11.68
CA LYS A 129 -1.13 6.15 -11.41
C LYS A 129 -2.29 7.05 -11.81
N GLU A 130 -2.95 6.76 -12.92
CA GLU A 130 -4.14 7.48 -13.37
C GLU A 130 -5.30 7.28 -12.39
N VAL A 131 -5.56 6.04 -12.00
CA VAL A 131 -6.58 5.70 -10.99
C VAL A 131 -6.31 6.39 -9.66
N ALA A 132 -5.04 6.50 -9.25
CA ALA A 132 -4.65 7.17 -8.01
C ALA A 132 -4.92 8.70 -8.00
N GLN A 133 -5.30 9.31 -9.12
CA GLN A 133 -5.63 10.74 -9.18
C GLN A 133 -7.10 11.03 -8.83
N PHE A 134 -7.97 10.02 -8.81
CA PHE A 134 -9.36 10.24 -8.45
C PHE A 134 -9.50 10.57 -6.95
N PRO A 135 -10.27 11.61 -6.60
CA PRO A 135 -10.39 12.06 -5.20
C PRO A 135 -11.05 11.01 -4.29
N GLU A 136 -11.87 10.12 -4.83
CA GLU A 136 -12.48 9.02 -4.08
C GLU A 136 -11.49 7.93 -3.69
N VAL A 137 -10.33 7.88 -4.36
CA VAL A 137 -9.33 6.83 -4.18
C VAL A 137 -8.38 7.18 -3.05
N GLN A 138 -8.28 6.28 -2.07
CA GLN A 138 -7.35 6.39 -0.94
C GLN A 138 -6.06 5.61 -1.16
N GLU A 139 -6.18 4.42 -1.76
CA GLU A 139 -5.05 3.52 -1.98
C GLU A 139 -5.17 2.83 -3.34
N VAL A 140 -4.05 2.63 -4.02
CA VAL A 140 -3.97 1.83 -5.24
C VAL A 140 -2.75 0.93 -5.14
N HIS A 141 -2.97 -0.37 -5.27
CA HIS A 141 -1.92 -1.38 -5.20
C HIS A 141 -1.95 -2.25 -6.46
N ILE A 142 -0.78 -2.47 -7.06
CA ILE A 142 -0.60 -3.52 -8.04
C ILE A 142 -0.37 -4.81 -7.26
N ILE A 143 -1.20 -5.81 -7.49
CA ILE A 143 -1.21 -7.06 -6.74
C ILE A 143 -0.95 -8.26 -7.65
N SER A 144 -0.63 -9.40 -7.08
CA SER A 144 -0.52 -10.69 -7.78
C SER A 144 -1.73 -11.56 -7.48
N GLY A 145 -2.09 -12.45 -8.39
CA GLY A 145 -3.23 -13.37 -8.27
C GLY A 145 -4.23 -13.17 -9.41
N ASP A 146 -5.50 -13.44 -9.15
CA ASP A 146 -6.58 -13.36 -10.14
C ASP A 146 -6.93 -11.92 -10.56
N TRP A 147 -6.49 -10.95 -9.77
CA TRP A 147 -6.68 -9.53 -9.99
C TRP A 147 -5.33 -8.82 -10.05
N ASP A 148 -5.26 -7.75 -10.82
CA ASP A 148 -4.03 -7.00 -11.08
C ASP A 148 -3.88 -5.75 -10.23
N ILE A 149 -5.01 -5.10 -9.89
CA ILE A 149 -5.03 -3.83 -9.17
C ILE A 149 -6.08 -3.91 -8.06
N MET A 150 -5.70 -3.50 -6.85
CA MET A 150 -6.60 -3.30 -5.73
C MET A 150 -6.67 -1.80 -5.43
N ILE A 151 -7.90 -1.29 -5.30
CA ILE A 151 -8.21 0.12 -5.11
C ILE A 151 -9.06 0.26 -3.86
N LYS A 152 -8.63 1.05 -2.88
CA LYS A 152 -9.47 1.44 -1.75
C LYS A 152 -10.16 2.75 -2.07
N VAL A 153 -11.48 2.72 -2.02
CA VAL A 153 -12.35 3.86 -2.33
C VAL A 153 -13.13 4.26 -1.09
N ARG A 154 -13.30 5.57 -0.91
CA ARG A 154 -14.16 6.11 0.12
C ARG A 154 -15.16 7.09 -0.49
N ALA A 155 -16.43 6.96 -0.12
CA ALA A 155 -17.54 7.75 -0.66
C ALA A 155 -18.61 8.00 0.41
N SER A 156 -19.59 8.84 0.08
CA SER A 156 -20.72 9.14 0.96
C SER A 156 -21.61 7.92 1.19
N ASP A 157 -21.88 7.15 0.13
CA ASP A 157 -22.86 6.08 0.10
C ASP A 157 -22.50 5.04 -0.99
N VAL A 158 -23.27 3.95 -1.03
CA VAL A 158 -23.09 2.86 -2.00
C VAL A 158 -23.32 3.31 -3.43
N GLU A 159 -24.29 4.21 -3.66
CA GLU A 159 -24.58 4.76 -4.99
C GLU A 159 -23.37 5.54 -5.54
N SER A 160 -22.75 6.36 -4.71
CA SER A 160 -21.52 7.10 -5.05
C SER A 160 -20.35 6.19 -5.39
N VAL A 161 -20.20 5.04 -4.69
CA VAL A 161 -19.22 4.01 -5.06
C VAL A 161 -19.56 3.44 -6.44
N GLY A 162 -20.84 3.13 -6.71
CA GLY A 162 -21.30 2.63 -8.00
C GLY A 162 -21.01 3.62 -9.14
N LYS A 163 -21.32 4.90 -8.95
CA LYS A 163 -21.01 5.98 -9.90
C LYS A 163 -19.51 6.06 -10.18
N PHE A 164 -18.67 6.04 -9.13
CA PHE A 164 -17.22 6.02 -9.32
C PHE A 164 -16.78 4.85 -10.21
N VAL A 165 -17.27 3.64 -9.94
CA VAL A 165 -16.86 2.44 -10.69
C VAL A 165 -17.33 2.51 -12.14
N VAL A 166 -18.59 2.89 -12.38
CA VAL A 166 -19.21 2.87 -13.72
C VAL A 166 -18.77 4.07 -14.55
N ASP A 167 -18.80 5.27 -13.97
CA ASP A 167 -18.65 6.51 -14.74
C ASP A 167 -17.20 7.00 -14.79
N LYS A 168 -16.32 6.48 -13.92
CA LYS A 168 -14.91 6.88 -13.89
C LYS A 168 -13.97 5.71 -14.10
N LEU A 169 -13.97 4.72 -13.20
CA LEU A 169 -12.97 3.66 -13.18
C LEU A 169 -13.00 2.82 -14.46
N ARG A 170 -14.18 2.40 -14.91
CA ARG A 170 -14.35 1.59 -16.11
C ARG A 170 -14.03 2.32 -17.42
N LEU A 171 -13.93 3.65 -17.39
CA LEU A 171 -13.53 4.46 -18.54
C LEU A 171 -12.00 4.57 -18.66
N VAL A 172 -11.26 4.19 -17.63
CA VAL A 172 -9.79 4.17 -17.67
C VAL A 172 -9.33 3.06 -18.61
N LYS A 173 -8.58 3.43 -19.66
CA LYS A 173 -8.04 2.46 -20.62
C LYS A 173 -7.20 1.40 -19.88
N GLY A 174 -7.43 0.13 -20.20
CA GLY A 174 -6.73 -0.99 -19.60
C GLY A 174 -7.42 -1.60 -18.39
N ILE A 175 -8.46 -0.99 -17.85
CA ILE A 175 -9.36 -1.66 -16.90
C ILE A 175 -10.35 -2.51 -17.70
N GLU A 176 -10.35 -3.82 -17.44
CA GLU A 176 -11.21 -4.78 -18.18
C GLU A 176 -12.39 -5.22 -17.32
N LYS A 177 -12.11 -5.75 -16.14
CA LYS A 177 -13.13 -6.23 -15.21
C LYS A 177 -12.95 -5.58 -13.86
N THR A 178 -14.05 -5.44 -13.14
CA THR A 178 -14.03 -4.92 -11.78
C THR A 178 -14.91 -5.77 -10.86
N LEU A 179 -14.43 -5.99 -9.64
CA LEU A 179 -15.19 -6.58 -8.53
C LEU A 179 -15.19 -5.59 -7.37
N THR A 180 -16.37 -5.15 -6.96
CA THR A 180 -16.51 -4.20 -5.85
C THR A 180 -16.91 -4.93 -4.59
N CYS A 181 -16.09 -4.83 -3.55
CA CYS A 181 -16.32 -5.36 -2.22
C CYS A 181 -16.65 -4.21 -1.27
N LEU A 182 -17.90 -4.10 -0.87
CA LEU A 182 -18.32 -3.10 0.12
C LEU A 182 -17.90 -3.55 1.52
N VAL A 183 -17.37 -2.61 2.30
CA VAL A 183 -17.02 -2.85 3.71
C VAL A 183 -18.26 -2.58 4.55
N PHE A 184 -18.77 -3.61 5.23
CA PHE A 184 -19.88 -3.45 6.15
C PHE A 184 -19.43 -2.93 7.52
N GLU A 185 -18.26 -3.39 7.98
CA GLU A 185 -17.69 -3.00 9.26
C GLU A 185 -16.18 -3.08 9.24
N SER A 186 -15.51 -2.07 9.78
CA SER A 186 -14.05 -2.03 9.94
C SER A 186 -13.68 -2.24 11.39
N GLN A 187 -13.02 -3.34 11.71
CA GLN A 187 -12.52 -3.63 13.08
C GLN A 187 -11.23 -2.86 13.38
N LYS A 188 -10.44 -2.57 12.36
CA LYS A 188 -9.20 -1.81 12.49
C LYS A 188 -8.84 -1.13 11.17
N GLU A 189 -8.59 0.17 11.24
CA GLU A 189 -8.01 0.95 10.15
C GLU A 189 -6.90 1.83 10.73
N THR A 190 -5.69 1.68 10.26
CA THR A 190 -4.54 2.46 10.74
C THR A 190 -3.44 2.53 9.71
N THR A 191 -2.75 3.66 9.66
CA THR A 191 -1.52 3.86 8.89
C THR A 191 -0.26 3.67 9.76
N SER A 192 -0.42 3.36 11.05
CA SER A 192 0.70 3.15 11.96
C SER A 192 1.48 1.90 11.58
N ILE A 193 2.80 2.03 11.48
CA ILE A 193 3.71 0.94 11.15
C ILE A 193 4.22 0.29 12.45
N PRO A 194 4.22 -1.05 12.58
CA PRO A 194 4.85 -1.71 13.72
C PRO A 194 6.35 -1.45 13.71
N LEU A 195 6.86 -0.83 14.77
CA LEU A 195 8.28 -0.51 14.91
C LEU A 195 8.95 -1.60 15.76
N TRP A 196 9.60 -2.55 15.08
CA TRP A 196 10.37 -3.61 15.70
C TRP A 196 11.71 -3.06 16.20
N PRO A 197 12.27 -3.56 17.33
CA PRO A 197 13.62 -3.22 17.72
C PRO A 197 14.60 -3.61 16.59
N PRO A 198 15.72 -2.87 16.41
CA PRO A 198 16.75 -3.25 15.44
C PRO A 198 17.17 -4.69 15.71
N GLN A 199 17.23 -5.50 14.66
CA GLN A 199 17.85 -6.82 14.77
C GLN A 199 19.35 -6.62 15.08
N ALA A 200 19.85 -7.31 16.08
CA ALA A 200 21.24 -7.23 16.52
C ALA A 200 22.18 -7.80 15.44
#